data_ec0f56da7bfca7c72d73870d2da2ae4e
#
_entry.id   ec0f56da7bfca7c72d73870d2da2ae4e
#
_cell.length_a   1.000
_cell.length_b   1.000
_cell.length_c   1.000
_cell.angle_alpha   90.00
_cell.angle_beta   90.00
_cell.angle_gamma   90.00
#
_symmetry.space_group_name_H-M   'P 1'
#
loop_
_entity.id
_entity.type
_entity.pdbx_description
1 polymer ?
#
loop_
_entity_poly.entity_id
_entity_poly.type
_entity_poly.pdbx_seq_one_letter_code
_entity_poly.pdbx_strand_id
1 'polypeptide(L)'
;GGGLLRKFLSFERLIRPDELVDIKRTTNEIEEDFARRPAGGPARPVNLDPGYLALSKVVLATTKDYSHRVYLGKGIYAEVTLHFREGRYEPWEWTYPDYRTEEYGKFFLEVRKCLREALHTRRETPKEEC
;
A
#
# COMPACT_ATOMS: atom_id res chain seq x y z
N GLY A 1 1.34 -22.32 -16.38
CA GLY A 1 1.61 -21.03 -16.60
C GLY A 1 2.14 -20.24 -15.45
N GLY A 2 3.21 -19.58 -15.65
CA GLY A 2 3.93 -18.85 -14.66
C GLY A 2 3.07 -17.99 -13.76
N GLY A 3 3.04 -18.34 -12.50
CA GLY A 3 2.33 -17.61 -11.50
C GLY A 3 2.84 -16.17 -11.38
N LEU A 4 1.92 -15.27 -11.19
CA LEU A 4 2.25 -13.90 -10.85
C LEU A 4 2.93 -13.91 -9.48
N LEU A 5 4.18 -13.44 -9.43
CA LEU A 5 4.88 -13.28 -8.18
C LEU A 5 4.44 -11.97 -7.55
N ARG A 6 3.85 -12.05 -6.37
CA ARG A 6 3.54 -10.87 -5.57
C ARG A 6 4.52 -10.77 -4.43
N LYS A 7 5.09 -9.60 -4.28
CA LYS A 7 5.93 -9.28 -3.13
C LYS A 7 5.40 -8.06 -2.43
N PHE A 8 5.43 -8.09 -1.11
CA PHE A 8 5.17 -6.92 -0.32
C PHE A 8 6.48 -6.30 0.14
N LEU A 9 6.53 -4.99 0.07
CA LEU A 9 7.63 -4.21 0.59
C LEU A 9 7.06 -3.17 1.53
N SER A 10 7.66 -3.02 2.71
CA SER A 10 7.35 -1.91 3.59
C SER A 10 8.60 -1.06 3.75
N PHE A 11 8.38 0.23 3.97
CA PHE A 11 9.47 1.18 4.11
C PHE A 11 9.51 1.72 5.54
N GLU A 12 10.70 1.86 6.10
CA GLU A 12 10.88 2.39 7.46
C GLU A 12 10.39 3.81 7.61
N ARG A 13 10.53 4.60 6.56
CA ARG A 13 10.09 5.98 6.59
C ARG A 13 8.57 6.07 6.67
N LEU A 14 8.09 6.78 7.68
CA LEU A 14 6.67 7.05 7.81
C LEU A 14 6.26 8.11 6.78
N ILE A 15 5.09 7.91 6.18
CA ILE A 15 4.51 8.88 5.27
C ILE A 15 3.25 9.48 5.88
N ARG A 16 2.87 10.63 5.38
CA ARG A 16 1.53 11.18 5.66
C ARG A 16 0.56 10.58 4.65
N PRO A 17 -0.69 10.32 5.06
CA PRO A 17 -1.68 9.76 4.13
C PRO A 17 -1.87 10.56 2.83
N ASP A 18 -1.72 11.87 2.88
CA ASP A 18 -1.85 12.73 1.71
C ASP A 18 -0.71 12.55 0.69
N GLU A 19 0.41 11.94 1.07
CA GLU A 19 1.49 11.62 0.14
C GLU A 19 1.13 10.48 -0.81
N LEU A 20 0.07 9.73 -0.52
CA LEU A 20 -0.31 8.56 -1.31
C LEU A 20 -0.58 8.90 -2.78
N VAL A 21 -1.15 10.07 -3.07
CA VAL A 21 -1.42 10.50 -4.45
C VAL A 21 -0.13 10.57 -5.27
N ASP A 22 0.88 11.24 -4.75
CA ASP A 22 2.15 11.40 -5.46
C ASP A 22 2.89 10.08 -5.57
N ILE A 23 2.81 9.24 -4.54
CA ILE A 23 3.41 7.90 -4.58
C ILE A 23 2.76 7.06 -5.68
N LYS A 24 1.43 7.08 -5.79
CA LYS A 24 0.72 6.33 -6.84
C LYS A 24 1.10 6.84 -8.22
N ARG A 25 1.22 8.13 -8.40
CA ARG A 25 1.62 8.71 -9.69
C ARG A 25 3.04 8.29 -10.05
N THR A 26 3.95 8.28 -9.09
CA THR A 26 5.33 7.84 -9.28
C THR A 26 5.38 6.37 -9.66
N THR A 27 4.62 5.51 -8.98
CA THR A 27 4.60 4.08 -9.33
C THR A 27 4.00 3.84 -10.72
N ASN A 28 3.01 4.63 -11.12
CA ASN A 28 2.45 4.53 -12.48
C ASN A 28 3.51 4.89 -13.55
N GLU A 29 4.32 5.91 -13.30
CA GLU A 29 5.42 6.27 -14.19
C GLU A 29 6.46 5.16 -14.28
N ILE A 30 6.78 4.53 -13.17
CA ILE A 30 7.70 3.39 -13.15
C ILE A 30 7.14 2.23 -13.98
N GLU A 31 5.86 1.93 -13.82
CA GLU A 31 5.20 0.88 -14.62
C GLU A 31 5.27 1.18 -16.11
N GLU A 32 5.03 2.42 -16.50
CA GLU A 32 5.11 2.85 -17.90
C GLU A 32 6.52 2.73 -18.44
N ASP A 33 7.52 3.11 -17.66
CA ASP A 33 8.93 3.00 -18.07
C ASP A 33 9.32 1.54 -18.30
N PHE A 34 8.89 0.64 -17.44
CA PHE A 34 9.14 -0.79 -17.64
C PHE A 34 8.46 -1.32 -18.88
N ALA A 35 7.24 -0.87 -19.16
CA ALA A 35 6.49 -1.30 -20.35
C ALA A 35 7.14 -0.85 -21.65
N ARG A 36 7.85 0.28 -21.62
CA ARG A 36 8.51 0.86 -22.80
C ARG A 36 9.92 0.37 -23.05
N ARG A 37 10.50 -0.38 -22.11
CA ARG A 37 11.89 -0.86 -22.30
C ARG A 37 11.96 -1.80 -23.48
N PRO A 38 12.82 -1.49 -24.50
CA PRO A 38 13.09 -2.45 -25.56
C PRO A 38 13.96 -3.54 -24.96
N ALA A 39 13.34 -4.55 -24.47
CA ALA A 39 14.06 -5.62 -23.83
C ALA A 39 14.57 -6.59 -24.85
N GLY A 40 15.81 -7.03 -24.72
CA GLY A 40 16.27 -8.28 -25.33
C GLY A 40 15.63 -9.46 -24.63
N GLY A 41 14.35 -9.41 -24.32
CA GLY A 41 13.61 -10.47 -23.66
C GLY A 41 12.13 -10.11 -23.54
N PRO A 42 11.26 -11.07 -23.17
CA PRO A 42 9.85 -10.78 -23.05
C PRO A 42 9.62 -9.68 -22.01
N ALA A 43 8.95 -8.61 -22.45
CA ALA A 43 8.55 -7.54 -21.54
C ALA A 43 7.60 -8.12 -20.51
N ARG A 44 8.01 -8.12 -19.26
CA ARG A 44 7.12 -8.50 -18.16
C ARG A 44 6.48 -7.23 -17.64
N PRO A 45 5.15 -7.12 -17.70
CA PRO A 45 4.50 -6.00 -17.08
C PRO A 45 4.72 -6.05 -15.57
N VAL A 46 5.07 -4.92 -15.00
CA VAL A 46 5.21 -4.76 -13.56
C VAL A 46 3.99 -4.02 -13.05
N ASN A 47 3.30 -4.59 -12.08
CA ASN A 47 2.19 -3.95 -11.41
C ASN A 47 2.62 -3.53 -10.01
N LEU A 48 2.48 -2.25 -9.70
CA LEU A 48 2.83 -1.69 -8.42
C LEU A 48 1.57 -1.13 -7.75
N ASP A 49 1.22 -1.67 -6.61
CA ASP A 49 0.05 -1.26 -5.86
C ASP A 49 0.47 -0.58 -4.55
N PRO A 50 0.70 0.73 -4.58
CA PRO A 50 1.10 1.45 -3.38
C PRO A 50 -0.07 1.66 -2.43
N GLY A 51 0.28 1.72 -1.16
CA GLY A 51 -0.67 1.98 -0.12
C GLY A 51 0.03 2.40 1.15
N TYR A 52 -0.73 2.60 2.19
CA TYR A 52 -0.16 2.80 3.52
C TYR A 52 -0.91 1.95 4.54
N LEU A 53 -0.21 1.63 5.61
CA LEU A 53 -0.79 0.95 6.74
C LEU A 53 -0.89 1.94 7.89
N ALA A 54 -2.09 2.06 8.43
CA ALA A 54 -2.35 2.78 9.66
C ALA A 54 -2.67 1.78 10.77
N LEU A 55 -2.72 2.22 12.01
CA LEU A 55 -3.06 1.32 13.11
C LEU A 55 -4.45 0.74 12.97
N SER A 56 -5.35 1.43 12.28
CA SER A 56 -6.75 1.03 12.13
C SER A 56 -7.11 0.42 10.77
N LYS A 57 -6.23 0.51 9.77
CA LYS A 57 -6.59 0.12 8.40
C LYS A 57 -5.39 0.00 7.48
N VAL A 58 -5.62 -0.67 6.36
CA VAL A 58 -4.71 -0.66 5.20
C VAL A 58 -5.45 0.01 4.06
N VAL A 59 -4.83 1.02 3.46
CA VAL A 59 -5.40 1.81 2.37
C VAL A 59 -4.55 1.65 1.12
N LEU A 60 -5.18 1.31 0.01
CA LEU A 60 -4.52 1.22 -1.29
C LEU A 60 -4.95 2.38 -2.19
N ALA A 61 -4.06 2.74 -3.09
CA ALA A 61 -4.33 3.73 -4.12
C ALA A 61 -4.69 3.06 -5.44
N THR A 62 -5.61 3.66 -6.18
CA THR A 62 -6.05 3.15 -7.47
C THR A 62 -6.41 4.31 -8.40
N THR A 63 -6.35 4.07 -9.69
CA THR A 63 -6.78 5.05 -10.69
C THR A 63 -8.25 4.89 -11.10
N LYS A 64 -8.92 3.87 -10.58
CA LYS A 64 -10.29 3.54 -10.96
C LYS A 64 -11.26 3.89 -9.83
N ASP A 65 -12.37 4.52 -10.20
CA ASP A 65 -13.44 4.82 -9.26
C ASP A 65 -14.30 3.58 -8.99
N TYR A 66 -14.88 3.53 -7.82
CA TYR A 66 -15.87 2.54 -7.43
C TYR A 66 -16.62 3.03 -6.20
N SER A 67 -17.75 2.38 -5.87
CA SER A 67 -18.63 2.83 -4.78
C SER A 67 -17.94 2.91 -3.41
N HIS A 68 -16.92 2.12 -3.17
CA HIS A 68 -16.17 2.07 -1.91
C HIS A 68 -14.81 2.76 -1.99
N ARG A 69 -14.65 3.66 -2.96
CA ARG A 69 -13.42 4.42 -3.16
C ARG A 69 -13.68 5.90 -3.07
N VAL A 70 -12.70 6.62 -2.58
CA VAL A 70 -12.77 8.06 -2.37
C VAL A 70 -11.74 8.76 -3.23
N TYR A 71 -12.17 9.80 -3.95
CA TYR A 71 -11.29 10.56 -4.80
C TYR A 71 -10.32 11.41 -3.98
N LEU A 72 -9.03 11.26 -4.25
CA LEU A 72 -7.98 12.03 -3.56
C LEU A 72 -7.47 13.22 -4.37
N GLY A 73 -7.68 13.22 -5.67
CA GLY A 73 -7.16 14.23 -6.58
C GLY A 73 -6.23 13.63 -7.61
N LYS A 74 -5.95 14.37 -8.67
CA LYS A 74 -5.02 13.99 -9.73
C LYS A 74 -5.33 12.62 -10.36
N GLY A 75 -6.59 12.22 -10.38
CA GLY A 75 -7.03 10.96 -10.94
C GLY A 75 -6.83 9.74 -10.03
N ILE A 76 -6.51 9.96 -8.76
CA ILE A 76 -6.21 8.89 -7.81
C ILE A 76 -7.33 8.76 -6.77
N TYR A 77 -7.70 7.52 -6.49
CA TYR A 77 -8.71 7.15 -5.49
C TYR A 77 -8.07 6.33 -4.38
N ALA A 78 -8.62 6.44 -3.19
CA ALA A 78 -8.23 5.61 -2.04
C ALA A 78 -9.28 4.54 -1.79
N GLU A 79 -8.83 3.34 -1.45
CA GLU A 79 -9.69 2.26 -1.02
C GLU A 79 -9.24 1.76 0.34
N VAL A 80 -10.15 1.72 1.32
CA VAL A 80 -9.87 1.05 2.58
C VAL A 80 -9.98 -0.45 2.32
N THR A 81 -8.84 -1.09 2.13
CA THR A 81 -8.79 -2.49 1.72
C THR A 81 -8.96 -3.45 2.88
N LEU A 82 -8.36 -3.13 4.02
CA LEU A 82 -8.47 -3.91 5.25
C LEU A 82 -8.72 -2.98 6.42
N HIS A 83 -9.41 -3.48 7.45
CA HIS A 83 -9.60 -2.74 8.68
C HIS A 83 -9.10 -3.57 9.87
N PHE A 84 -8.52 -2.89 10.86
CA PHE A 84 -7.99 -3.58 12.02
C PHE A 84 -9.10 -3.75 13.06
N ARG A 85 -9.33 -5.00 13.47
CA ARG A 85 -10.34 -5.34 14.43
C ARG A 85 -9.95 -6.61 15.15
N GLU A 86 -10.08 -6.59 16.47
CA GLU A 86 -9.81 -7.78 17.29
C GLU A 86 -8.44 -8.42 17.04
N GLY A 87 -7.43 -7.58 16.95
CA GLY A 87 -6.05 -8.02 16.85
C GLY A 87 -5.57 -8.40 15.46
N ARG A 88 -6.35 -8.15 14.42
CA ARG A 88 -5.95 -8.49 13.05
C ARG A 88 -6.56 -7.56 12.03
N TYR A 89 -5.97 -7.55 10.82
CA TYR A 89 -6.54 -6.84 9.69
C TYR A 89 -7.56 -7.73 9.00
N GLU A 90 -8.81 -7.31 9.02
CA GLU A 90 -9.93 -8.05 8.46
C GLU A 90 -10.36 -7.49 7.12
N PRO A 91 -10.80 -8.36 6.18
CA PRO A 91 -11.27 -7.92 4.88
C PRO A 91 -12.69 -7.36 4.92
N TRP A 92 -12.99 -6.52 3.93
CA TRP A 92 -14.34 -6.11 3.57
C TRP A 92 -14.86 -7.00 2.44
N GLU A 93 -16.15 -6.86 2.10
CA GLU A 93 -16.74 -7.59 0.96
C GLU A 93 -16.00 -7.36 -0.36
N TRP A 94 -15.47 -6.15 -0.55
CA TRP A 94 -14.78 -5.76 -1.78
C TRP A 94 -13.29 -6.12 -1.80
N THR A 95 -12.76 -6.59 -0.71
CA THR A 95 -11.33 -6.90 -0.61
C THR A 95 -10.96 -8.06 -1.52
N TYR A 96 -9.93 -7.88 -2.35
CA TYR A 96 -9.46 -8.95 -3.23
C TYR A 96 -9.00 -10.17 -2.43
N PRO A 97 -9.22 -11.39 -2.98
CA PRO A 97 -8.89 -12.62 -2.26
C PRO A 97 -7.46 -12.71 -1.75
N ASP A 98 -6.50 -12.14 -2.48
CA ASP A 98 -5.09 -12.17 -2.09
C ASP A 98 -4.86 -11.54 -0.71
N TYR A 99 -5.60 -10.48 -0.40
CA TYR A 99 -5.48 -9.78 0.87
C TYR A 99 -6.18 -10.49 2.02
N ARG A 100 -6.88 -11.58 1.73
CA ARG A 100 -7.59 -12.37 2.74
C ARG A 100 -6.77 -13.53 3.28
N THR A 101 -5.57 -13.76 2.76
CA THR A 101 -4.74 -14.89 3.18
C THR A 101 -4.09 -14.64 4.52
N GLU A 102 -3.78 -15.72 5.23
CA GLU A 102 -3.06 -15.65 6.50
C GLU A 102 -1.67 -15.06 6.33
N GLU A 103 -1.00 -15.38 5.23
CA GLU A 103 0.33 -14.88 4.93
C GLU A 103 0.34 -13.36 4.84
N TYR A 104 -0.63 -12.78 4.15
CA TYR A 104 -0.78 -11.33 4.05
C TYR A 104 -1.13 -10.73 5.40
N GLY A 105 -2.00 -11.38 6.15
CA GLY A 105 -2.37 -10.95 7.49
C GLY A 105 -1.17 -10.87 8.43
N LYS A 106 -0.30 -11.87 8.40
CA LYS A 106 0.93 -11.90 9.20
C LYS A 106 1.87 -10.76 8.80
N PHE A 107 2.03 -10.54 7.51
CA PHE A 107 2.86 -9.45 7.01
C PHE A 107 2.37 -8.10 7.55
N PHE A 108 1.09 -7.83 7.44
CA PHE A 108 0.53 -6.56 7.90
C PHE A 108 0.64 -6.39 9.42
N LEU A 109 0.51 -7.48 10.19
CA LEU A 109 0.71 -7.40 11.64
C LEU A 109 2.16 -7.08 12.01
N GLU A 110 3.13 -7.62 11.27
CA GLU A 110 4.53 -7.28 11.47
C GLU A 110 4.81 -5.81 11.15
N VAL A 111 4.24 -5.33 10.04
CA VAL A 111 4.37 -3.91 9.66
C VAL A 111 3.71 -3.03 10.72
N ARG A 112 2.56 -3.43 11.24
CA ARG A 112 1.86 -2.69 12.29
C ARG A 112 2.70 -2.58 13.56
N LYS A 113 3.36 -3.66 13.92
CA LYS A 113 4.26 -3.67 15.09
C LYS A 113 5.38 -2.66 14.91
N CYS A 114 6.00 -2.64 13.73
CA CYS A 114 7.03 -1.65 13.41
C CYS A 114 6.49 -0.23 13.48
N LEU A 115 5.28 -0.01 12.98
CA LEU A 115 4.64 1.32 13.04
C LEU A 115 4.41 1.75 14.49
N ARG A 116 3.88 0.87 15.33
CA ARG A 116 3.66 1.19 16.75
C ARG A 116 4.94 1.57 17.45
N GLU A 117 6.01 0.83 17.20
CA GLU A 117 7.33 1.13 17.76
C GLU A 117 7.85 2.48 17.28
N ALA A 118 7.70 2.77 15.99
CA ALA A 118 8.12 4.04 15.42
C ALA A 118 7.32 5.22 16.01
N LEU A 119 6.02 5.06 16.17
CA LEU A 119 5.17 6.10 16.76
C LEU A 119 5.49 6.32 18.23
N HIS A 120 5.78 5.26 18.96
CA HIS A 120 6.18 5.33 20.36
C HIS A 120 7.50 6.10 20.51
N THR A 121 8.48 5.77 19.71
CA THR A 121 9.77 6.47 19.70
C THR A 121 9.59 7.95 19.40
N ARG A 122 8.74 8.31 18.46
CA ARG A 122 8.45 9.72 18.12
C ARG A 122 7.79 10.47 19.27
N ARG A 123 7.00 9.82 20.09
CA ARG A 123 6.39 10.45 21.28
C ARG A 123 7.39 10.71 22.38
N GLU A 124 8.38 9.85 22.55
CA GLU A 124 9.42 9.97 23.57
C GLU A 124 10.50 10.98 23.18
N THR A 125 10.73 11.15 21.90
CA THR A 125 11.71 12.09 21.40
C THR A 125 11.07 13.46 21.28
N PRO A 126 11.68 14.53 21.86
CA PRO A 126 11.18 15.88 21.64
C PRO A 126 11.11 16.12 20.15
N LYS A 127 9.94 16.55 19.67
CA LYS A 127 9.80 16.89 18.26
C LYS A 127 10.72 18.05 17.95
N GLU A 128 11.74 17.80 17.14
CA GLU A 128 12.39 18.88 16.46
C GLU A 128 11.37 19.43 15.49
N GLU A 129 10.91 20.61 15.75
CA GLU A 129 10.00 21.27 14.83
C GLU A 129 10.72 21.57 13.54
N CYS A 130 10.17 21.04 12.49
CA CYS A 130 10.59 21.42 11.16
C CYS A 130 9.96 22.76 10.79
#